data_4f4c3eeac77e599f4c2704c2eae68836
#
_entry.id   4f4c3eeac77e599f4c2704c2eae68836
#
_cell.length_a   1.000
_cell.length_b   1.000
_cell.length_c   1.000
_cell.angle_alpha   90.00
_cell.angle_beta   90.00
_cell.angle_gamma   90.00
#
_symmetry.space_group_name_H-M   'P 1'
#
loop_
_entity.id
_entity.type
_entity.pdbx_description
1 polymer ?
#
loop_
_entity_poly.entity_id
_entity_poly.type
_entity_poly.pdbx_seq_one_letter_code
_entity_poly.pdbx_strand_id
1 'polypeptide(L)'
;LALKDKNSPSALLLTRQGVPVLEKDQKQIDAYVSKGAYPVFECDGLPEIVILATGSEVSLAIEVAKKLNDKRVRVVSMPCWELYEQQTDDYKTELIPIRGSLKVSIEAGITHGWEKYIGNNGISIGLNHFGSSAPASDLAEEFGFIPEKVIEKINEALRNLL
;
A
#
# COMPACT_ATOMS: atom_id res chain seq x y z
N LEU A 1 13.11 -6.28 14.98
CA LEU A 1 13.99 -6.25 13.78
C LEU A 1 15.08 -5.20 13.94
N ALA A 2 14.75 -3.91 14.01
CA ALA A 2 15.69 -2.79 14.12
C ALA A 2 16.76 -2.99 15.22
N LEU A 3 16.35 -3.40 16.42
CA LEU A 3 17.30 -3.66 17.53
C LEU A 3 18.16 -4.90 17.34
N LYS A 4 17.81 -5.80 16.43
CA LYS A 4 18.58 -7.02 16.13
C LYS A 4 19.60 -6.80 15.01
N ASP A 5 19.36 -5.83 14.14
CA ASP A 5 20.33 -5.47 13.10
C ASP A 5 21.45 -4.61 13.70
N LYS A 6 22.67 -5.15 13.64
CA LYS A 6 23.87 -4.49 14.16
C LYS A 6 24.69 -3.81 13.06
N ASN A 7 24.29 -3.98 11.80
CA ASN A 7 25.10 -3.58 10.65
C ASN A 7 24.56 -2.34 9.94
N SER A 8 23.32 -1.93 10.24
CA SER A 8 22.71 -0.77 9.62
C SER A 8 21.90 0.06 10.62
N PRO A 9 21.83 1.40 10.43
CA PRO A 9 20.93 2.25 11.20
C PRO A 9 19.48 1.95 10.79
N SER A 10 18.55 2.12 11.74
CA SER A 10 17.10 1.98 11.48
C SER A 10 16.36 3.22 11.93
N ALA A 11 15.49 3.75 11.07
CA ALA A 11 14.57 4.82 11.40
C ALA A 11 13.12 4.27 11.42
N LEU A 12 12.37 4.57 12.47
CA LEU A 12 10.96 4.22 12.60
C LEU A 12 10.13 5.49 12.44
N LEU A 13 9.43 5.59 11.30
CA LEU A 13 8.49 6.67 11.04
C LEU A 13 7.08 6.19 11.39
N LEU A 14 6.51 6.79 12.44
CA LEU A 14 5.20 6.41 12.95
C LEU A 14 4.19 7.51 12.68
N THR A 15 2.94 7.12 12.41
CA THR A 15 1.83 8.06 12.25
C THR A 15 1.48 8.75 13.58
N ARG A 16 1.00 9.99 13.50
CA ARG A 16 0.51 10.75 14.65
C ARG A 16 -0.94 10.43 15.01
N GLN A 17 -1.74 10.00 14.03
CA GLN A 17 -3.14 9.63 14.23
C GLN A 17 -3.26 8.19 14.72
N GLY A 18 -4.38 7.90 15.39
CA GLY A 18 -4.76 6.53 15.70
C GLY A 18 -5.06 5.75 14.41
N VAL A 19 -4.55 4.53 14.31
CA VAL A 19 -4.84 3.61 13.21
C VAL A 19 -5.46 2.33 13.76
N PRO A 20 -6.34 1.66 13.00
CA PRO A 20 -6.88 0.37 13.40
C PRO A 20 -5.77 -0.67 13.60
N VAL A 21 -5.90 -1.47 14.65
CA VAL A 21 -5.03 -2.64 14.84
C VAL A 21 -5.46 -3.72 13.86
N LEU A 22 -4.51 -4.26 13.10
CA LEU A 22 -4.77 -5.39 12.22
C LEU A 22 -4.97 -6.66 13.07
N GLU A 23 -6.10 -7.32 12.89
CA GLU A 23 -6.41 -8.59 13.57
C GLU A 23 -5.59 -9.73 12.95
N LYS A 24 -4.35 -9.87 13.40
CA LYS A 24 -3.44 -10.96 13.00
C LYS A 24 -2.70 -11.49 14.23
N ASP A 25 -2.37 -12.77 14.22
CA ASP A 25 -1.50 -13.37 15.24
C ASP A 25 -0.13 -12.67 15.26
N GLN A 26 0.38 -12.38 16.46
CA GLN A 26 1.67 -11.70 16.66
C GLN A 26 2.83 -12.41 15.94
N LYS A 27 2.84 -13.75 15.93
CA LYS A 27 3.89 -14.51 15.23
C LYS A 27 3.83 -14.32 13.72
N GLN A 28 2.64 -14.19 13.15
CA GLN A 28 2.45 -13.88 11.74
C GLN A 28 2.90 -12.46 11.43
N ILE A 29 2.58 -11.49 12.30
CA ILE A 29 3.03 -10.11 12.15
C ILE A 29 4.55 -10.02 12.14
N ASP A 30 5.23 -10.67 13.08
CA ASP A 30 6.70 -10.68 13.16
C ASP A 30 7.33 -11.28 11.90
N ALA A 31 6.78 -12.37 11.39
CA ALA A 31 7.24 -13.01 10.15
C ALA A 31 6.99 -12.12 8.92
N TYR A 32 5.85 -11.42 8.86
CA TYR A 32 5.49 -10.53 7.75
C TYR A 32 6.29 -9.24 7.75
N VAL A 33 6.41 -8.58 8.89
CA VAL A 33 7.19 -7.33 9.01
C VAL A 33 8.66 -7.56 8.65
N SER A 34 9.21 -8.74 8.94
CA SER A 34 10.59 -9.10 8.55
C SER A 34 10.81 -9.18 7.03
N LYS A 35 9.74 -9.32 6.26
CA LYS A 35 9.79 -9.36 4.79
C LYS A 35 9.68 -7.97 4.13
N GLY A 36 9.38 -6.93 4.91
CA GLY A 36 9.29 -5.55 4.43
C GLY A 36 8.00 -5.19 3.68
N ALA A 37 7.31 -6.17 3.09
CA ALA A 37 5.99 -6.05 2.50
C ALA A 37 5.22 -7.36 2.70
N TYR A 38 3.91 -7.28 2.93
CA TYR A 38 3.07 -8.45 3.19
C TYR A 38 1.58 -8.17 2.91
N PRO A 39 0.78 -9.21 2.62
CA PRO A 39 -0.64 -9.01 2.35
C PRO A 39 -1.40 -8.76 3.66
N VAL A 40 -2.30 -7.78 3.65
CA VAL A 40 -3.20 -7.44 4.76
C VAL A 40 -4.67 -7.67 4.41
N PHE A 41 -4.97 -7.72 3.11
CA PHE A 41 -6.26 -8.12 2.56
C PHE A 41 -6.03 -8.97 1.32
N GLU A 42 -6.68 -10.13 1.24
CA GLU A 42 -6.52 -11.11 0.17
C GLU A 42 -7.82 -11.36 -0.57
N CYS A 43 -7.69 -11.80 -1.82
CA CYS A 43 -8.78 -12.31 -2.63
C CYS A 43 -8.49 -13.76 -3.07
N ASP A 44 -9.52 -14.45 -3.52
CA ASP A 44 -9.34 -15.78 -4.12
C ASP A 44 -8.74 -15.66 -5.53
N GLY A 45 -7.65 -16.41 -5.77
CA GLY A 45 -6.97 -16.45 -7.06
C GLY A 45 -6.09 -15.23 -7.34
N LEU A 46 -5.81 -14.97 -8.62
CA LEU A 46 -4.96 -13.85 -9.03
C LEU A 46 -5.72 -12.53 -8.88
N PRO A 47 -5.13 -11.52 -8.22
CA PRO A 47 -5.75 -10.21 -8.08
C PRO A 47 -5.85 -9.47 -9.41
N GLU A 48 -6.97 -8.81 -9.65
CA GLU A 48 -7.14 -7.84 -10.74
C GLU A 48 -6.53 -6.48 -10.36
N ILE A 49 -6.53 -6.19 -9.06
CA ILE A 49 -5.99 -4.95 -8.51
C ILE A 49 -5.10 -5.30 -7.31
N VAL A 50 -3.90 -4.74 -7.29
CA VAL A 50 -3.01 -4.79 -6.13
C VAL A 50 -2.81 -3.37 -5.61
N ILE A 51 -3.24 -3.13 -4.38
CA ILE A 51 -3.05 -1.83 -3.71
C ILE A 51 -1.88 -1.95 -2.75
N LEU A 52 -0.85 -1.14 -2.97
CA LEU A 52 0.32 -1.02 -2.12
C LEU A 52 0.14 0.19 -1.22
N ALA A 53 0.23 0.02 0.08
CA ALA A 53 0.08 1.13 1.01
C ALA A 53 1.05 1.02 2.19
N THR A 54 1.33 2.15 2.82
CA THR A 54 2.17 2.21 4.02
C THR A 54 1.53 3.10 5.08
N GLY A 55 1.91 2.90 6.34
CA GLY A 55 1.46 3.72 7.46
C GLY A 55 -0.06 3.76 7.62
N SER A 56 -0.60 4.95 7.76
CA SER A 56 -2.04 5.21 7.97
C SER A 56 -2.90 4.85 6.75
N GLU A 57 -2.34 4.91 5.55
CA GLU A 57 -3.06 4.66 4.30
C GLU A 57 -3.39 3.18 4.08
N VAL A 58 -2.79 2.27 4.87
CA VAL A 58 -3.15 0.84 4.87
C VAL A 58 -4.62 0.62 5.22
N SER A 59 -5.15 1.36 6.19
CA SER A 59 -6.57 1.26 6.56
C SER A 59 -7.49 1.76 5.44
N LEU A 60 -7.13 2.86 4.78
CA LEU A 60 -7.83 3.37 3.60
C LEU A 60 -7.83 2.34 2.47
N ALA A 61 -6.67 1.72 2.19
CA ALA A 61 -6.55 0.70 1.15
C ALA A 61 -7.45 -0.52 1.42
N ILE A 62 -7.54 -0.97 2.67
CA ILE A 62 -8.44 -2.06 3.07
C ILE A 62 -9.92 -1.65 2.89
N GLU A 63 -10.27 -0.42 3.23
CA GLU A 63 -11.64 0.08 3.05
C GLU A 63 -12.01 0.16 1.56
N VAL A 64 -11.10 0.66 0.72
CA VAL A 64 -11.25 0.67 -0.74
C VAL A 64 -11.45 -0.75 -1.28
N ALA A 65 -10.63 -1.72 -0.85
CA ALA A 65 -10.74 -3.10 -1.29
C ALA A 65 -12.09 -3.72 -0.93
N LYS A 66 -12.61 -3.44 0.27
CA LYS A 66 -13.94 -3.90 0.71
C LYS A 66 -15.09 -3.31 -0.12
N LYS A 67 -14.94 -2.04 -0.57
CA LYS A 67 -15.96 -1.38 -1.42
C LYS A 67 -15.90 -1.86 -2.87
N LEU A 68 -14.75 -2.30 -3.37
CA LEU A 68 -14.55 -2.92 -4.69
C LEU A 68 -14.88 -4.43 -4.67
N ASN A 69 -16.03 -4.81 -4.11
CA ASN A 69 -16.42 -6.19 -3.86
C ASN A 69 -16.73 -7.01 -5.13
N ASP A 70 -16.84 -6.36 -6.28
CA ASP A 70 -16.99 -6.97 -7.60
C ASP A 70 -15.65 -7.29 -8.28
N LYS A 71 -14.53 -6.95 -7.64
CA LYS A 71 -13.17 -7.14 -8.13
C LYS A 71 -12.34 -8.01 -7.18
N ARG A 72 -11.38 -8.71 -7.72
CA ARG A 72 -10.36 -9.40 -6.93
C ARG A 72 -9.27 -8.40 -6.55
N VAL A 73 -9.31 -7.93 -5.32
CA VAL A 73 -8.36 -6.94 -4.79
C VAL A 73 -7.47 -7.56 -3.74
N ARG A 74 -6.18 -7.34 -3.85
CA ARG A 74 -5.19 -7.60 -2.81
C ARG A 74 -4.69 -6.27 -2.26
N VAL A 75 -4.58 -6.15 -0.93
CA VAL A 75 -3.90 -5.02 -0.29
C VAL A 75 -2.61 -5.51 0.34
N VAL A 76 -1.52 -4.85 0.00
CA VAL A 76 -0.17 -5.10 0.53
C VAL A 76 0.24 -3.93 1.41
N SER A 77 0.53 -4.22 2.67
CA SER A 77 1.24 -3.29 3.55
C SER A 77 2.73 -3.35 3.22
N MET A 78 3.35 -2.22 2.96
CA MET A 78 4.75 -2.11 2.53
C MET A 78 5.55 -1.17 3.45
N PRO A 79 5.79 -1.56 4.70
CA PRO A 79 6.43 -0.69 5.70
C PRO A 79 7.93 -0.49 5.48
N CYS A 80 8.62 -1.34 4.70
CA CYS A 80 10.07 -1.23 4.51
C CYS A 80 10.48 -1.78 3.14
N TRP A 81 10.83 -0.87 2.23
CA TRP A 81 11.25 -1.24 0.88
C TRP A 81 12.57 -2.01 0.87
N GLU A 82 13.51 -1.65 1.74
CA GLU A 82 14.84 -2.27 1.83
C GLU A 82 14.74 -3.75 2.22
N LEU A 83 13.87 -4.08 3.16
CA LEU A 83 13.63 -5.48 3.54
C LEU A 83 12.88 -6.25 2.44
N TYR A 84 11.94 -5.59 1.75
CA TYR A 84 11.24 -6.21 0.63
C TYR A 84 12.18 -6.52 -0.54
N GLU A 85 13.10 -5.62 -0.86
CA GLU A 85 14.07 -5.82 -1.93
C GLU A 85 15.01 -7.01 -1.69
N GLN A 86 15.25 -7.36 -0.44
CA GLN A 86 16.05 -8.52 -0.06
C GLN A 86 15.32 -9.86 -0.20
N GLN A 87 14.01 -9.84 -0.47
CA GLN A 87 13.24 -11.06 -0.64
C GLN A 87 13.53 -11.73 -1.98
N THR A 88 13.20 -13.04 -2.05
CA THR A 88 13.33 -13.82 -3.29
C THR A 88 12.39 -13.29 -4.38
N ASP A 89 12.76 -13.50 -5.63
CA ASP A 89 11.92 -13.10 -6.78
C ASP A 89 10.58 -13.83 -6.77
N ASP A 90 10.54 -15.08 -6.30
CA ASP A 90 9.30 -15.84 -6.14
C ASP A 90 8.35 -15.14 -5.16
N TYR A 91 8.84 -14.73 -3.99
CA TYR A 91 8.04 -13.99 -3.00
C TYR A 91 7.54 -12.66 -3.57
N LYS A 92 8.41 -11.92 -4.23
CA LYS A 92 8.05 -10.63 -4.84
C LYS A 92 6.97 -10.78 -5.91
N THR A 93 7.10 -11.79 -6.75
CA THR A 93 6.15 -12.06 -7.84
C THR A 93 4.83 -12.61 -7.33
N GLU A 94 4.85 -13.43 -6.29
CA GLU A 94 3.65 -13.94 -5.62
C GLU A 94 2.88 -12.80 -4.96
N LEU A 95 3.58 -11.90 -4.26
CA LEU A 95 2.97 -10.79 -3.55
C LEU A 95 2.46 -9.70 -4.50
N ILE A 96 3.28 -9.31 -5.48
CA ILE A 96 2.99 -8.27 -6.47
C ILE A 96 3.18 -8.89 -7.87
N PRO A 97 2.14 -9.47 -8.48
CA PRO A 97 2.25 -10.09 -9.79
C PRO A 97 2.74 -9.11 -10.86
N ILE A 98 3.68 -9.55 -11.68
CA ILE A 98 4.28 -8.70 -12.72
C ILE A 98 3.24 -8.27 -13.76
N ARG A 99 2.32 -9.19 -14.10
CA ARG A 99 1.30 -8.98 -15.16
C ARG A 99 -0.10 -9.34 -14.65
N GLY A 100 -1.11 -8.85 -15.35
CA GLY A 100 -2.51 -9.23 -15.11
C GLY A 100 -3.21 -8.45 -14.00
N SER A 101 -2.54 -7.49 -13.35
CA SER A 101 -3.12 -6.66 -12.29
C SER A 101 -2.82 -5.19 -12.52
N LEU A 102 -3.82 -4.33 -12.29
CA LEU A 102 -3.59 -2.91 -12.06
C LEU A 102 -2.90 -2.76 -10.69
N LYS A 103 -1.80 -2.04 -10.65
CA LYS A 103 -1.10 -1.73 -9.40
C LYS A 103 -1.33 -0.29 -9.00
N VAL A 104 -1.65 -0.09 -7.73
CA VAL A 104 -1.99 1.22 -7.17
C VAL A 104 -1.15 1.44 -5.93
N SER A 105 -0.42 2.54 -5.83
CA SER A 105 0.21 2.93 -4.56
C SER A 105 -0.62 4.00 -3.86
N ILE A 106 -0.73 3.93 -2.53
CA ILE A 106 -1.41 4.93 -1.69
C ILE A 106 -0.48 5.29 -0.54
N GLU A 107 -0.02 6.54 -0.53
CA GLU A 107 0.80 7.10 0.54
C GLU A 107 0.59 8.61 0.60
N ALA A 108 0.34 9.15 1.79
CA ALA A 108 0.28 10.60 2.02
C ALA A 108 1.69 11.23 2.01
N GLY A 109 2.42 11.00 0.93
CA GLY A 109 3.77 11.43 0.66
C GLY A 109 4.02 11.57 -0.84
N ILE A 110 5.28 11.88 -1.20
CA ILE A 110 5.69 12.02 -2.59
C ILE A 110 5.56 10.67 -3.32
N THR A 111 5.11 10.71 -4.57
CA THR A 111 4.92 9.48 -5.38
C THR A 111 6.22 8.87 -5.90
N HIS A 112 7.34 9.60 -5.76
CA HIS A 112 8.66 9.15 -6.24
C HIS A 112 9.09 7.82 -5.59
N GLY A 113 9.54 6.89 -6.42
CA GLY A 113 10.00 5.55 -6.02
C GLY A 113 8.92 4.48 -6.11
N TRP A 114 7.64 4.83 -6.06
CA TRP A 114 6.55 3.87 -6.21
C TRP A 114 6.47 3.26 -7.60
N GLU A 115 6.92 3.98 -8.63
CA GLU A 115 6.96 3.51 -10.02
C GLU A 115 7.70 2.18 -10.19
N LYS A 116 8.69 1.92 -9.32
CA LYS A 116 9.41 0.64 -9.28
C LYS A 116 8.49 -0.55 -9.03
N TYR A 117 7.47 -0.37 -8.21
CA TYR A 117 6.56 -1.43 -7.76
C TYR A 117 5.27 -1.49 -8.56
N ILE A 118 4.76 -0.34 -8.98
CA ILE A 118 3.50 -0.26 -9.74
C ILE A 118 3.71 -0.42 -11.24
N GLY A 119 4.93 -0.15 -11.74
CA GLY A 119 5.25 -0.22 -13.18
C GLY A 119 4.59 0.90 -13.99
N ASN A 120 4.74 0.82 -15.32
CA ASN A 120 4.32 1.91 -16.22
C ASN A 120 2.80 2.08 -16.34
N ASN A 121 2.03 1.03 -16.05
CA ASN A 121 0.57 1.04 -16.17
C ASN A 121 -0.12 1.22 -14.81
N GLY A 122 0.65 1.31 -13.74
CA GLY A 122 0.14 1.56 -12.39
C GLY A 122 -0.16 3.04 -12.15
N ILE A 123 -0.89 3.32 -11.08
CA ILE A 123 -1.20 4.68 -10.64
C ILE A 123 -0.72 4.89 -9.21
N SER A 124 -0.20 6.09 -8.93
CA SER A 124 0.16 6.53 -7.58
C SER A 124 -0.82 7.56 -7.06
N ILE A 125 -1.32 7.31 -5.86
CA ILE A 125 -2.14 8.26 -5.10
C ILE A 125 -1.27 8.81 -3.97
N GLY A 126 -0.75 10.00 -4.15
CA GLY A 126 0.21 10.65 -3.27
C GLY A 126 0.13 12.16 -3.34
N LEU A 127 1.07 12.84 -2.69
CA LEU A 127 1.17 14.30 -2.61
C LEU A 127 2.51 14.75 -3.22
N ASN A 128 2.48 15.36 -4.39
CA ASN A 128 3.67 15.93 -5.05
C ASN A 128 3.80 17.44 -4.81
N HIS A 129 3.20 17.94 -3.76
CA HIS A 129 3.21 19.34 -3.32
C HIS A 129 3.25 19.41 -1.79
N PHE A 130 3.47 20.60 -1.24
CA PHE A 130 3.41 20.81 0.20
C PHE A 130 1.99 20.54 0.74
N GLY A 131 1.92 20.03 1.97
CA GLY A 131 0.67 19.89 2.70
C GLY A 131 0.04 21.22 3.06
N SER A 132 -1.14 21.17 3.64
CA SER A 132 -1.88 22.33 4.18
C SER A 132 -2.13 22.17 5.68
N SER A 133 -2.58 23.24 6.31
CA SER A 133 -2.90 23.28 7.74
C SER A 133 -4.42 23.31 7.91
N ALA A 134 -5.01 22.13 8.17
CA ALA A 134 -6.43 21.95 8.43
C ALA A 134 -6.66 20.67 9.25
N PRO A 135 -7.88 20.38 9.73
CA PRO A 135 -8.22 19.07 10.29
C PRO A 135 -7.88 17.93 9.33
N ALA A 136 -7.44 16.79 9.86
CA ALA A 136 -7.00 15.67 9.04
C ALA A 136 -8.07 15.14 8.07
N SER A 137 -9.35 15.16 8.49
CA SER A 137 -10.49 14.78 7.65
C SER A 137 -10.62 15.65 6.41
N ASP A 138 -10.50 16.97 6.60
CA ASP A 138 -10.67 17.97 5.55
C ASP A 138 -9.53 17.85 4.51
N LEU A 139 -8.30 17.64 5.02
CA LEU A 139 -7.13 17.41 4.17
C LEU A 139 -7.23 16.08 3.41
N ALA A 140 -7.74 15.03 4.06
CA ALA A 140 -7.95 13.74 3.39
C ALA A 140 -8.95 13.88 2.24
N GLU A 141 -10.02 14.61 2.45
CA GLU A 141 -11.01 14.88 1.39
C GLU A 141 -10.43 15.76 0.27
N GLU A 142 -9.76 16.85 0.62
CA GLU A 142 -9.17 17.79 -0.35
C GLU A 142 -8.13 17.08 -1.25
N PHE A 143 -7.22 16.32 -0.63
CA PHE A 143 -6.14 15.64 -1.35
C PHE A 143 -6.52 14.29 -1.96
N GLY A 144 -7.75 13.83 -1.71
CA GLY A 144 -8.27 12.61 -2.34
C GLY A 144 -7.91 11.31 -1.62
N PHE A 145 -7.57 11.39 -0.32
CA PHE A 145 -7.33 10.21 0.54
C PHE A 145 -8.61 9.75 1.24
N ILE A 146 -9.70 9.68 0.48
CA ILE A 146 -10.97 9.08 0.90
C ILE A 146 -11.34 7.95 -0.07
N PRO A 147 -12.06 6.92 0.38
CA PRO A 147 -12.34 5.72 -0.42
C PRO A 147 -12.97 6.04 -1.78
N GLU A 148 -13.91 6.97 -1.82
CA GLU A 148 -14.67 7.32 -3.01
C GLU A 148 -13.76 7.89 -4.11
N LYS A 149 -12.86 8.81 -3.77
CA LYS A 149 -11.91 9.41 -4.72
C LYS A 149 -10.84 8.42 -5.18
N VAL A 150 -10.41 7.54 -4.28
CA VAL A 150 -9.46 6.45 -4.62
C VAL A 150 -10.11 5.49 -5.62
N ILE A 151 -11.35 5.06 -5.36
CA ILE A 151 -12.11 4.16 -6.25
C ILE A 151 -12.34 4.82 -7.62
N GLU A 152 -12.66 6.10 -7.66
CA GLU A 152 -12.81 6.84 -8.91
C GLU A 152 -11.56 6.76 -9.78
N LYS A 153 -10.38 7.06 -9.20
CA LYS A 153 -9.07 6.97 -9.88
C LYS A 153 -8.75 5.53 -10.34
N ILE A 154 -9.05 4.53 -9.52
CA ILE A 154 -8.87 3.12 -9.89
C ILE A 154 -9.75 2.76 -11.09
N ASN A 155 -11.02 3.14 -11.07
CA ASN A 155 -11.95 2.85 -12.17
C ASN A 155 -11.57 3.57 -13.45
N GLU A 156 -11.05 4.79 -13.36
CA GLU A 156 -10.50 5.52 -14.50
C GLU A 156 -9.29 4.79 -15.10
N ALA A 157 -8.34 4.37 -14.25
CA ALA A 157 -7.18 3.62 -14.69
C ALA A 157 -7.55 2.29 -15.36
N LEU A 158 -8.52 1.57 -14.82
CA LEU A 158 -9.00 0.32 -15.41
C LEU A 158 -9.62 0.52 -16.81
N ARG A 159 -10.35 1.63 -17.01
CA ARG A 159 -10.89 1.96 -18.36
C ARG A 159 -9.80 2.28 -19.38
N ASN A 160 -8.69 2.86 -18.95
CA ASN A 160 -7.57 3.21 -19.82
C ASN A 160 -6.66 2.01 -20.17
N LEU A 161 -6.83 0.88 -19.50
CA LEU A 161 -6.11 -0.38 -19.77
C LEU A 161 -6.82 -1.30 -20.78
N LEU A 162 -8.09 -1.02 -21.08
CA LEU A 162 -8.91 -1.74 -22.06
C LEU A 162 -8.75 -1.14 -23.44
#